data_427decc018303655ba0a5cc1f3611f05
#
_entry.id   427decc018303655ba0a5cc1f3611f05
#
_cell.length_a   1.000
_cell.length_b   1.000
_cell.length_c   1.000
_cell.angle_alpha   90.00
_cell.angle_beta   90.00
_cell.angle_gamma   90.00
#
_symmetry.space_group_name_H-M   'P 1'
#
loop_
_entity.id
_entity.type
_entity.pdbx_description
1 polymer ?
#
loop_
_entity_poly.entity_id
_entity_poly.type
_entity_poly.pdbx_seq_one_letter_code
_entity_poly.pdbx_strand_id
1 'polypeptide(L)'
;MTIAKRQFDTLVIGAGGGGLRAALQLSRAEASVAVVSKVFPTRSHTVAAQGGMNAALANVLPDSWHWHMYDTVKGSDYLGDQDAIEYMCRAASNLVIELEHAGVPFSRLDNGKIYQRAFGGQSQNFGGDQAARTCAAADRTGHAILHTLYQQNLSLIHISEPT
;
A
#
# COMPACT_ATOMS: atom_id res chain seq x y z
N MET A 1 -28.11 0.92 -32.09
CA MET A 1 -27.33 0.35 -30.97
C MET A 1 -27.53 1.26 -29.76
N THR A 2 -28.14 0.82 -28.68
CA THR A 2 -28.37 1.66 -27.50
C THR A 2 -27.15 1.55 -26.60
N ILE A 3 -26.48 2.68 -26.33
CA ILE A 3 -25.34 2.73 -25.43
C ILE A 3 -25.88 2.73 -23.99
N ALA A 4 -25.50 1.71 -23.19
CA ALA A 4 -25.85 1.67 -21.79
C ALA A 4 -25.11 2.81 -21.05
N LYS A 5 -25.86 3.64 -20.34
CA LYS A 5 -25.28 4.70 -19.49
C LYS A 5 -25.39 4.26 -18.04
N ARG A 6 -24.30 4.46 -17.29
CA ARG A 6 -24.24 4.25 -15.83
C ARG A 6 -23.73 5.52 -15.18
N GLN A 7 -24.20 5.83 -14.00
CA GLN A 7 -23.80 7.01 -13.25
C GLN A 7 -23.25 6.57 -11.88
N PHE A 8 -22.12 7.16 -11.50
CA PHE A 8 -21.45 6.96 -10.22
C PHE A 8 -20.99 8.31 -9.68
N ASP A 9 -20.81 8.43 -8.38
CA ASP A 9 -20.27 9.64 -7.76
C ASP A 9 -18.79 9.80 -8.08
N THR A 10 -18.06 8.69 -8.18
CA THR A 10 -16.63 8.68 -8.44
C THR A 10 -16.23 7.61 -9.43
N LEU A 11 -15.32 7.97 -10.32
CA LEU A 11 -14.66 7.06 -11.25
C LEU A 11 -13.17 6.95 -10.89
N VAL A 12 -12.71 5.75 -10.55
CA VAL A 12 -11.30 5.43 -10.32
C VAL A 12 -10.73 4.75 -11.56
N ILE A 13 -9.69 5.33 -12.15
CA ILE A 13 -9.03 4.78 -13.33
C ILE A 13 -7.76 4.05 -12.88
N GLY A 14 -7.78 2.73 -13.00
CA GLY A 14 -6.70 1.83 -12.57
C GLY A 14 -7.04 1.07 -11.28
N ALA A 15 -6.89 -0.25 -11.32
CA ALA A 15 -7.17 -1.15 -10.21
C ALA A 15 -5.90 -1.77 -9.62
N GLY A 16 -4.82 -1.01 -9.56
CA GLY A 16 -3.62 -1.35 -8.78
C GLY A 16 -3.82 -1.06 -7.30
N GLY A 17 -2.76 -1.21 -6.49
CA GLY A 17 -2.83 -0.99 -5.04
C GLY A 17 -3.40 0.38 -4.68
N GLY A 18 -2.97 1.46 -5.34
CA GLY A 18 -3.48 2.81 -5.12
C GLY A 18 -4.96 2.97 -5.46
N GLY A 19 -5.37 2.49 -6.65
CA GLY A 19 -6.76 2.59 -7.09
C GLY A 19 -7.72 1.77 -6.23
N LEU A 20 -7.33 0.53 -5.87
CA LEU A 20 -8.14 -0.31 -4.97
C LEU A 20 -8.22 0.29 -3.55
N ARG A 21 -7.14 0.91 -3.06
CA ARG A 21 -7.18 1.61 -1.76
C ARG A 21 -8.11 2.82 -1.81
N ALA A 22 -8.05 3.62 -2.87
CA ALA A 22 -8.94 4.77 -3.07
C ALA A 22 -10.41 4.33 -3.15
N ALA A 23 -10.69 3.31 -3.97
CA ALA A 23 -12.04 2.77 -4.11
C ALA A 23 -12.60 2.26 -2.78
N LEU A 24 -11.80 1.52 -2.01
CA LEU A 24 -12.17 1.02 -0.69
C LEU A 24 -12.51 2.16 0.28
N GLN A 25 -11.72 3.23 0.28
CA GLN A 25 -11.95 4.38 1.15
C GLN A 25 -13.22 5.14 0.77
N LEU A 26 -13.44 5.36 -0.53
CA LEU A 26 -14.63 6.02 -1.05
C LEU A 26 -15.89 5.20 -0.77
N SER A 27 -15.85 3.89 -0.97
CA SER A 27 -16.99 3.00 -0.67
C SER A 27 -17.32 2.97 0.82
N ARG A 28 -16.31 3.02 1.70
CA ARG A 28 -16.52 3.15 3.16
C ARG A 28 -17.14 4.49 3.56
N ALA A 29 -16.95 5.52 2.73
CA ALA A 29 -17.59 6.82 2.87
C ALA A 29 -18.95 6.90 2.15
N GLU A 30 -19.54 5.75 1.81
CA GLU A 30 -20.86 5.60 1.19
C GLU A 30 -20.99 6.22 -0.21
N ALA A 31 -19.86 6.56 -0.87
CA ALA A 31 -19.87 6.99 -2.26
C ALA A 31 -20.09 5.81 -3.21
N SER A 32 -20.87 6.00 -4.26
CA SER A 32 -20.97 5.04 -5.36
C SER A 32 -19.74 5.16 -6.26
N VAL A 33 -18.97 4.05 -6.39
CA VAL A 33 -17.67 4.07 -7.05
C VAL A 33 -17.65 3.10 -8.22
N ALA A 34 -17.18 3.57 -9.38
CA ALA A 34 -16.77 2.70 -10.47
C ALA A 34 -15.25 2.63 -10.56
N VAL A 35 -14.72 1.42 -10.70
CA VAL A 35 -13.30 1.20 -10.97
C VAL A 35 -13.15 0.65 -12.37
N VAL A 36 -12.40 1.36 -13.22
CA VAL A 36 -12.09 0.94 -14.59
C VAL A 36 -10.63 0.53 -14.68
N SER A 37 -10.36 -0.63 -15.21
CA SER A 37 -9.01 -1.16 -15.34
C SER A 37 -8.79 -1.81 -16.70
N LYS A 38 -7.57 -1.62 -17.24
CA LYS A 38 -7.16 -2.26 -18.50
C LYS A 38 -6.98 -3.77 -18.36
N VAL A 39 -6.54 -4.21 -17.18
CA VAL A 39 -6.31 -5.62 -16.85
C VAL A 39 -7.15 -6.00 -15.64
N PHE A 40 -7.36 -7.30 -15.44
CA PHE A 40 -8.01 -7.77 -14.22
C PHE A 40 -7.25 -7.23 -12.99
N PRO A 41 -7.92 -6.74 -11.93
CA PRO A 41 -7.28 -6.02 -10.82
C PRO A 41 -6.07 -6.75 -10.23
N THR A 42 -6.17 -8.07 -9.99
CA THR A 42 -5.07 -8.86 -9.42
C THR A 42 -3.89 -9.10 -10.37
N ARG A 43 -3.95 -8.55 -11.59
CA ARG A 43 -2.85 -8.56 -12.57
C ARG A 43 -2.19 -7.20 -12.74
N SER A 44 -2.51 -6.23 -11.91
CA SER A 44 -1.82 -4.94 -11.94
C SER A 44 -0.36 -5.08 -11.51
N HIS A 45 0.47 -4.08 -11.84
CA HIS A 45 1.91 -4.13 -11.54
C HIS A 45 2.23 -4.30 -10.05
N THR A 46 1.35 -3.86 -9.16
CA THR A 46 1.50 -4.07 -7.71
C THR A 46 1.77 -5.53 -7.35
N VAL A 47 1.22 -6.49 -8.09
CA VAL A 47 1.41 -7.94 -7.84
C VAL A 47 2.88 -8.35 -7.93
N ALA A 48 3.68 -7.64 -8.72
CA ALA A 48 5.10 -7.96 -8.96
C ALA A 48 6.04 -7.44 -7.85
N ALA A 49 5.56 -6.64 -6.90
CA ALA A 49 6.37 -6.12 -5.82
C ALA A 49 6.71 -7.22 -4.81
N GLN A 50 8.00 -7.54 -4.67
CA GLN A 50 8.51 -8.62 -3.82
C GLN A 50 9.17 -8.11 -2.54
N GLY A 51 9.84 -6.96 -2.61
CA GLY A 51 10.70 -6.43 -1.55
C GLY A 51 10.00 -6.22 -0.21
N GLY A 52 8.86 -5.60 -0.23
CA GLY A 52 8.10 -5.23 0.94
C GLY A 52 7.60 -3.80 0.90
N MET A 53 7.06 -3.34 2.00
CA MET A 53 6.56 -1.99 2.21
C MET A 53 7.34 -1.32 3.34
N ASN A 54 7.92 -0.16 3.08
CA ASN A 54 8.71 0.57 4.06
C ASN A 54 7.82 1.29 5.08
N ALA A 55 8.08 1.03 6.36
CA ALA A 55 7.45 1.73 7.48
C ALA A 55 8.36 1.70 8.71
N ALA A 56 8.56 2.82 9.37
CA ALA A 56 9.44 2.92 10.53
C ALA A 56 8.77 2.37 11.81
N LEU A 57 8.55 1.04 11.89
CA LEU A 57 7.93 0.39 13.05
C LEU A 57 8.90 0.15 14.21
N ALA A 58 10.20 0.22 13.96
CA ALA A 58 11.26 -0.07 14.94
C ALA A 58 11.12 -1.45 15.62
N ASN A 59 10.70 -2.46 14.88
CA ASN A 59 10.52 -3.81 15.42
C ASN A 59 11.82 -4.61 15.53
N VAL A 60 12.79 -4.34 14.66
CA VAL A 60 14.08 -5.04 14.55
C VAL A 60 15.22 -4.15 15.01
N LEU A 61 15.31 -2.94 14.47
CA LEU A 61 16.30 -1.92 14.81
C LEU A 61 15.58 -0.61 15.16
N PRO A 62 16.18 0.28 15.96
CA PRO A 62 15.66 1.63 16.14
C PRO A 62 15.40 2.30 14.79
N ASP A 63 14.27 2.96 14.64
CA ASP A 63 13.93 3.65 13.40
C ASP A 63 13.00 4.84 13.67
N SER A 64 12.91 5.75 12.70
CA SER A 64 12.09 6.95 12.75
C SER A 64 11.57 7.30 11.37
N TRP A 65 10.33 7.78 11.29
CA TRP A 65 9.78 8.27 10.04
C TRP A 65 10.58 9.46 9.46
N HIS A 66 11.29 10.23 10.28
CA HIS A 66 12.18 11.30 9.84
C HIS A 66 13.37 10.74 9.04
N TRP A 67 13.96 9.62 9.49
CA TRP A 67 15.04 8.96 8.76
C TRP A 67 14.51 8.34 7.47
N HIS A 68 13.29 7.77 7.51
CA HIS A 68 12.61 7.27 6.32
C HIS A 68 12.36 8.39 5.30
N MET A 69 11.89 9.56 5.75
CA MET A 69 11.72 10.74 4.91
C MET A 69 13.06 11.19 4.30
N TYR A 70 14.12 11.30 5.11
CA TYR A 70 15.44 11.67 4.63
C TYR A 70 15.94 10.74 3.50
N ASP A 71 15.86 9.43 3.71
CA ASP A 71 16.27 8.45 2.71
C ASP A 71 15.41 8.54 1.43
N THR A 72 14.12 8.81 1.56
CA THR A 72 13.20 8.92 0.42
C THR A 72 13.47 10.19 -0.39
N VAL A 73 13.69 11.33 0.27
CA VAL A 73 14.06 12.61 -0.39
C VAL A 73 15.40 12.44 -1.13
N LYS A 74 16.40 11.86 -0.46
CA LYS A 74 17.70 11.58 -1.07
C LYS A 74 17.60 10.59 -2.22
N GLY A 75 16.83 9.52 -2.06
CA GLY A 75 16.63 8.48 -3.08
C GLY A 75 15.86 8.98 -4.31
N SER A 76 15.13 10.08 -4.19
CA SER A 76 14.47 10.77 -5.31
C SER A 76 15.33 11.86 -5.96
N ASP A 77 16.63 11.89 -5.67
CA ASP A 77 17.57 12.93 -6.11
C ASP A 77 17.09 14.36 -5.78
N TYR A 78 16.38 14.52 -4.67
CA TYR A 78 15.76 15.77 -4.22
C TYR A 78 14.70 16.36 -5.18
N LEU A 79 14.23 15.57 -6.15
CA LEU A 79 13.22 15.99 -7.14
C LEU A 79 11.78 15.67 -6.69
N GLY A 80 11.62 14.83 -5.66
CA GLY A 80 10.32 14.45 -5.14
C GLY A 80 9.61 15.61 -4.42
N ASP A 81 8.28 15.60 -4.44
CA ASP A 81 7.46 16.49 -3.62
C ASP A 81 7.66 16.15 -2.14
N GLN A 82 8.34 17.04 -1.40
CA GLN A 82 8.75 16.77 -0.03
C GLN A 82 7.58 16.73 0.95
N ASP A 83 6.51 17.49 0.71
CA ASP A 83 5.31 17.47 1.55
C ASP A 83 4.58 16.13 1.39
N ALA A 84 4.48 15.63 0.16
CA ALA A 84 3.92 14.31 -0.11
C ALA A 84 4.77 13.18 0.48
N ILE A 85 6.11 13.29 0.42
CA ILE A 85 7.05 12.33 1.02
C ILE A 85 6.91 12.33 2.54
N GLU A 86 6.85 13.52 3.18
CA GLU A 86 6.63 13.61 4.63
C GLU A 86 5.33 12.91 5.03
N TYR A 87 4.23 13.27 4.37
CA TYR A 87 2.93 12.65 4.64
C TYR A 87 2.98 11.12 4.51
N MET A 88 3.57 10.61 3.43
CA MET A 88 3.72 9.18 3.19
C MET A 88 4.53 8.50 4.31
N CYS A 89 5.69 9.04 4.68
CA CYS A 89 6.56 8.44 5.68
C CYS A 89 5.95 8.46 7.08
N ARG A 90 5.23 9.51 7.44
CA ARG A 90 4.49 9.62 8.72
C ARG A 90 3.32 8.63 8.78
N ALA A 91 2.57 8.50 7.69
CA ALA A 91 1.40 7.63 7.63
C ALA A 91 1.76 6.14 7.51
N ALA A 92 2.95 5.80 7.03
CA ALA A 92 3.33 4.44 6.65
C ALA A 92 3.16 3.41 7.78
N SER A 93 3.52 3.76 9.02
CA SER A 93 3.42 2.85 10.16
C SER A 93 1.96 2.47 10.47
N ASN A 94 1.06 3.45 10.47
CA ASN A 94 -0.36 3.21 10.68
C ASN A 94 -0.96 2.42 9.51
N LEU A 95 -0.54 2.74 8.28
CA LEU A 95 -1.02 2.05 7.09
C LEU A 95 -0.63 0.56 7.06
N VAL A 96 0.56 0.21 7.53
CA VAL A 96 0.96 -1.21 7.66
C VAL A 96 0.04 -1.96 8.63
N ILE A 97 -0.29 -1.36 9.76
CA ILE A 97 -1.22 -1.95 10.74
C ILE A 97 -2.64 -2.06 10.16
N GLU A 98 -3.11 -1.05 9.43
CA GLU A 98 -4.41 -1.13 8.75
C GLU A 98 -4.45 -2.26 7.71
N LEU A 99 -3.39 -2.42 6.93
CA LEU A 99 -3.27 -3.50 5.94
C LEU A 99 -3.23 -4.87 6.61
N GLU A 100 -2.55 -5.00 7.74
CA GLU A 100 -2.56 -6.21 8.55
C GLU A 100 -3.97 -6.54 9.04
N HIS A 101 -4.67 -5.57 9.62
CA HIS A 101 -6.06 -5.76 10.06
C HIS A 101 -7.02 -6.05 8.90
N ALA A 102 -6.71 -5.57 7.70
CA ALA A 102 -7.46 -5.91 6.49
C ALA A 102 -7.18 -7.36 6.00
N GLY A 103 -6.15 -8.03 6.53
CA GLY A 103 -5.81 -9.41 6.22
C GLY A 103 -4.51 -9.62 5.45
N VAL A 104 -3.63 -8.61 5.32
CA VAL A 104 -2.30 -8.82 4.73
C VAL A 104 -1.45 -9.67 5.68
N PRO A 105 -1.00 -10.87 5.25
CA PRO A 105 -0.28 -11.80 6.11
C PRO A 105 1.22 -11.43 6.18
N PHE A 106 1.55 -10.31 6.81
CA PHE A 106 2.95 -9.97 7.04
C PHE A 106 3.67 -11.07 7.84
N SER A 107 4.91 -11.36 7.46
CA SER A 107 5.78 -12.26 8.19
C SER A 107 6.01 -11.74 9.62
N ARG A 108 6.25 -12.67 10.57
CA ARG A 108 6.39 -12.34 11.99
C ARG A 108 7.78 -12.68 12.50
N LEU A 109 8.20 -11.90 13.49
CA LEU A 109 9.29 -12.24 14.39
C LEU A 109 8.80 -13.21 15.46
N ASP A 110 9.73 -13.88 16.15
CA ASP A 110 9.41 -14.83 17.25
C ASP A 110 8.61 -14.18 18.39
N ASN A 111 8.76 -12.86 18.56
CA ASN A 111 8.01 -12.08 19.56
C ASN A 111 6.62 -11.61 19.05
N GLY A 112 6.18 -12.10 17.89
CA GLY A 112 4.88 -11.79 17.30
C GLY A 112 4.78 -10.45 16.56
N LYS A 113 5.81 -9.61 16.58
CA LYS A 113 5.81 -8.34 15.84
C LYS A 113 5.98 -8.58 14.34
N ILE A 114 5.53 -7.63 13.52
CA ILE A 114 5.73 -7.66 12.07
C ILE A 114 7.23 -7.68 11.77
N TYR A 115 7.64 -8.65 10.95
CA TYR A 115 9.02 -8.77 10.47
C TYR A 115 9.39 -7.58 9.59
N GLN A 116 10.56 -7.05 9.82
CA GLN A 116 11.16 -5.99 9.01
C GLN A 116 12.55 -6.42 8.57
N ARG A 117 12.84 -6.19 7.29
CA ARG A 117 14.17 -6.47 6.71
C ARG A 117 14.90 -5.18 6.34
N ALA A 118 16.23 -5.24 6.35
CA ALA A 118 17.06 -4.24 5.75
C ALA A 118 16.90 -4.24 4.23
N PHE A 119 16.96 -3.06 3.63
CA PHE A 119 16.94 -2.89 2.18
C PHE A 119 17.92 -1.78 1.78
N GLY A 120 18.43 -1.81 0.55
CA GLY A 120 19.36 -0.79 0.08
C GLY A 120 18.78 0.63 0.18
N GLY A 121 19.61 1.58 0.59
CA GLY A 121 19.22 2.97 0.74
C GLY A 121 18.46 3.32 2.03
N GLN A 122 18.26 2.36 2.93
CA GLN A 122 17.67 2.62 4.25
C GLN A 122 18.75 2.90 5.28
N SER A 123 18.65 4.03 5.96
CA SER A 123 19.64 4.44 6.96
C SER A 123 19.02 4.91 8.26
N GLN A 124 19.75 4.78 9.36
CA GLN A 124 19.48 5.43 10.64
C GLN A 124 20.14 6.80 10.68
N ASN A 125 19.70 7.67 11.55
CA ASN A 125 20.37 8.93 11.85
C ASN A 125 20.78 9.74 10.61
N PHE A 126 19.88 9.82 9.61
CA PHE A 126 20.10 10.67 8.42
C PHE A 126 21.33 10.27 7.59
N GLY A 127 21.45 9.02 7.24
CA GLY A 127 22.54 8.50 6.41
C GLY A 127 23.63 7.76 7.18
N GLY A 128 23.37 7.37 8.43
CA GLY A 128 24.27 6.54 9.25
C GLY A 128 24.14 5.04 8.95
N ASP A 129 24.07 4.23 10.01
CA ASP A 129 24.00 2.77 9.89
C ASP A 129 22.76 2.26 9.15
N GLN A 130 22.81 1.01 8.72
CA GLN A 130 21.70 0.36 8.03
C GLN A 130 20.43 0.31 8.90
N ALA A 131 19.30 0.77 8.37
CA ALA A 131 17.99 0.56 8.97
C ALA A 131 17.30 -0.71 8.44
N ALA A 132 16.32 -1.22 9.19
CA ALA A 132 15.49 -2.34 8.80
C ALA A 132 14.02 -1.96 8.91
N ARG A 133 13.45 -1.33 7.87
CA ARG A 133 12.07 -0.83 7.88
C ARG A 133 11.14 -1.48 6.85
N THR A 134 11.64 -2.42 6.05
CA THR A 134 10.82 -3.06 5.02
C THR A 134 9.96 -4.17 5.60
N CYS A 135 8.68 -3.92 5.79
CA CYS A 135 7.68 -4.91 6.22
C CYS A 135 7.37 -5.83 5.05
N ALA A 136 7.44 -7.14 5.25
CA ALA A 136 7.35 -8.11 4.17
C ALA A 136 6.39 -9.26 4.48
N ALA A 137 5.72 -9.75 3.42
CA ALA A 137 5.03 -11.03 3.40
C ALA A 137 5.85 -11.99 2.53
N ALA A 138 6.88 -12.60 3.09
CA ALA A 138 7.91 -13.37 2.40
C ALA A 138 8.47 -12.61 1.18
N ASP A 139 8.43 -13.19 -0.02
CA ASP A 139 8.84 -12.60 -1.30
C ASP A 139 7.67 -12.16 -2.18
N ARG A 140 6.46 -12.07 -1.61
CA ARG A 140 5.19 -11.83 -2.32
C ARG A 140 4.37 -10.69 -1.72
N THR A 141 5.01 -9.69 -1.15
CA THR A 141 4.31 -8.62 -0.40
C THR A 141 3.30 -7.88 -1.27
N GLY A 142 3.66 -7.51 -2.50
CA GLY A 142 2.74 -6.82 -3.41
C GLY A 142 1.56 -7.68 -3.83
N HIS A 143 1.76 -8.97 -4.06
CA HIS A 143 0.69 -9.93 -4.30
C HIS A 143 -0.26 -9.98 -3.09
N ALA A 144 0.26 -10.12 -1.89
CA ALA A 144 -0.53 -10.18 -0.67
C ALA A 144 -1.37 -8.91 -0.47
N ILE A 145 -0.75 -7.73 -0.59
CA ILE A 145 -1.45 -6.42 -0.48
C ILE A 145 -2.54 -6.29 -1.53
N LEU A 146 -2.22 -6.58 -2.79
CA LEU A 146 -3.17 -6.42 -3.89
C LEU A 146 -4.39 -7.33 -3.74
N HIS A 147 -4.17 -8.61 -3.41
CA HIS A 147 -5.26 -9.56 -3.21
C HIS A 147 -6.12 -9.21 -1.99
N THR A 148 -5.51 -8.76 -0.91
CA THR A 148 -6.25 -8.29 0.27
C THR A 148 -7.12 -7.07 -0.07
N LEU A 149 -6.57 -6.06 -0.75
CA LEU A 149 -7.33 -4.89 -1.17
C LEU A 149 -8.45 -5.25 -2.15
N TYR A 150 -8.19 -6.16 -3.08
CA TYR A 150 -9.21 -6.66 -4.00
C TYR A 150 -10.35 -7.37 -3.25
N GLN A 151 -10.03 -8.27 -2.32
CA GLN A 151 -11.02 -8.96 -1.50
C GLN A 151 -11.84 -7.98 -0.65
N GLN A 152 -11.22 -6.97 -0.03
CA GLN A 152 -11.91 -5.96 0.75
C GLN A 152 -12.89 -5.14 -0.13
N ASN A 153 -12.51 -4.81 -1.35
CA ASN A 153 -13.41 -4.14 -2.29
C ASN A 153 -14.57 -5.05 -2.70
N LEU A 154 -14.31 -6.33 -2.98
CA LEU A 154 -15.39 -7.29 -3.32
C LEU A 154 -16.43 -7.41 -2.22
N SER A 155 -16.04 -7.31 -0.95
CA SER A 155 -16.99 -7.38 0.18
C SER A 155 -17.95 -6.19 0.23
N LEU A 156 -17.64 -5.09 -0.47
CA LEU A 156 -18.45 -3.87 -0.55
C LEU A 156 -19.17 -3.72 -1.90
N ILE A 157 -18.90 -4.61 -2.87
CA ILE A 157 -19.60 -4.59 -4.15
C ILE A 157 -21.00 -5.17 -3.96
N HIS A 158 -22.01 -4.36 -4.19
CA HIS A 158 -23.36 -4.86 -4.49
C HIS A 158 -23.33 -5.40 -5.92
N ILE A 159 -23.19 -6.71 -6.07
CA ILE A 159 -23.30 -7.38 -7.37
C ILE A 159 -24.77 -7.29 -7.77
N SER A 160 -25.14 -6.30 -8.58
CA SER A 160 -26.34 -6.40 -9.38
C SER A 160 -26.02 -7.41 -10.48
N GLU A 161 -26.58 -8.60 -10.41
CA GLU A 161 -26.47 -9.57 -11.49
C GLU A 161 -26.93 -8.90 -12.80
N PRO A 162 -26.19 -9.11 -13.92
CA PRO A 162 -26.69 -8.68 -15.20
C PRO A 162 -27.92 -9.50 -15.51
N THR A 163 -29.08 -8.87 -15.52
CA THR A 163 -30.32 -9.40 -16.08
C THR A 163 -30.24 -9.47 -17.60
#